data_828c681f9043c84a14dd6dd76f08095b
#
_entry.id   828c681f9043c84a14dd6dd76f08095b
#
_cell.length_a   1.000
_cell.length_b   1.000
_cell.length_c   1.000
_cell.angle_alpha   90.00
_cell.angle_beta   90.00
_cell.angle_gamma   90.00
#
_symmetry.space_group_name_H-M   'P 1'
#
loop_
_entity.id
_entity.type
_entity.pdbx_description
1 polymer ?
#
loop_
_entity_poly.entity_id
_entity_poly.type
_entity_poly.pdbx_seq_one_letter_code
_entity_poly.pdbx_strand_id
1 'polypeptide(L)'
;MGEIITFTATGSPKVVSRAIEEYARGQGHVTAIVVPWESDAKTLSLAVTAVKSDGWAIEHTNLGTIRLTDAGQERTEVAIAAEPPDHPEQQKLAAVFDRFVRQVQSRFHTQL
;
A
#
# COMPACT_ATOMS: atom_id res chain seq x y z
N MET A 1 17.89 0.06 1.35
CA MET A 1 16.89 -0.72 2.07
C MET A 1 15.82 0.22 2.61
N GLY A 2 14.58 -0.09 2.31
CA GLY A 2 13.47 0.70 2.81
C GLY A 2 13.16 0.37 4.26
N GLU A 3 12.68 1.35 4.99
CA GLU A 3 12.15 1.12 6.32
C GLU A 3 10.83 0.37 6.23
N ILE A 4 10.58 -0.50 7.19
CA ILE A 4 9.31 -1.20 7.31
C ILE A 4 8.49 -0.49 8.39
N ILE A 5 7.30 -0.04 8.02
CA ILE A 5 6.37 0.60 8.93
C ILE A 5 5.30 -0.42 9.28
N THR A 6 5.08 -0.65 10.58
CA THR A 6 4.07 -1.60 11.03
C THR A 6 3.08 -0.91 11.97
N PHE A 7 1.81 -1.29 11.83
CA PHE A 7 0.75 -0.85 12.73
C PHE A 7 -0.42 -1.82 12.67
N THR A 8 -1.37 -1.67 13.57
CA THR A 8 -2.56 -2.51 13.62
C THR A 8 -3.77 -1.72 13.13
N ALA A 9 -4.54 -2.33 12.26
CA ALA A 9 -5.79 -1.75 11.74
C ALA A 9 -6.99 -2.57 12.20
N THR A 10 -8.14 -1.93 12.34
CA THR A 10 -9.40 -2.60 12.68
C THR A 10 -10.01 -3.23 11.43
N GLY A 11 -10.45 -4.46 11.54
CA GLY A 11 -11.07 -5.21 10.46
C GLY A 11 -10.22 -6.38 10.02
N SER A 12 -10.82 -7.29 9.24
CA SER A 12 -10.09 -8.42 8.66
C SER A 12 -9.15 -7.93 7.55
N PRO A 13 -8.14 -8.73 7.16
CA PRO A 13 -7.27 -8.36 6.05
C PRO A 13 -8.04 -8.00 4.77
N LYS A 14 -9.10 -8.74 4.47
CA LYS A 14 -9.91 -8.49 3.29
C LYS A 14 -10.60 -7.11 3.34
N VAL A 15 -11.15 -6.77 4.51
CA VAL A 15 -11.82 -5.46 4.70
C VAL A 15 -10.81 -4.33 4.61
N VAL A 16 -9.67 -4.48 5.29
CA VAL A 16 -8.61 -3.47 5.29
C VAL A 16 -8.03 -3.29 3.89
N SER A 17 -7.79 -4.39 3.18
CA SER A 17 -7.26 -4.36 1.81
C SER A 17 -8.20 -3.58 0.89
N ARG A 18 -9.50 -3.84 0.96
CA ARG A 18 -10.48 -3.13 0.13
C ARG A 18 -10.51 -1.63 0.44
N ALA A 19 -10.44 -1.29 1.73
CA ALA A 19 -10.43 0.11 2.14
C ALA A 19 -9.19 0.84 1.64
N ILE A 20 -8.02 0.20 1.70
CA ILE A 20 -6.77 0.77 1.19
C ILE A 20 -6.83 0.93 -0.33
N GLU A 21 -7.35 -0.08 -1.05
CA GLU A 21 -7.51 0.01 -2.50
C GLU A 21 -8.40 1.19 -2.89
N GLU A 22 -9.53 1.37 -2.22
CA GLU A 22 -10.44 2.47 -2.47
C GLU A 22 -9.81 3.81 -2.14
N TYR A 23 -9.08 3.89 -1.04
CA TYR A 23 -8.38 5.11 -0.66
C TYR A 23 -7.34 5.50 -1.72
N ALA A 24 -6.55 4.53 -2.18
CA ALA A 24 -5.56 4.78 -3.24
C ALA A 24 -6.21 5.27 -4.52
N ARG A 25 -7.31 4.64 -4.91
CA ARG A 25 -8.06 5.03 -6.11
C ARG A 25 -8.52 6.48 -6.03
N GLY A 26 -8.94 6.92 -4.85
CA GLY A 26 -9.37 8.29 -4.63
C GLY A 26 -8.26 9.33 -4.78
N GLN A 27 -6.99 8.93 -4.67
CA GLN A 27 -5.86 9.83 -4.86
C GLN A 27 -5.58 10.14 -6.33
N GLY A 28 -6.00 9.25 -7.25
CA GLY A 28 -5.89 9.48 -8.68
C GLY A 28 -4.52 9.20 -9.30
N HIS A 29 -3.47 9.07 -8.51
CA HIS A 29 -2.11 8.87 -9.01
C HIS A 29 -1.39 7.68 -8.35
N VAL A 30 -2.09 6.97 -7.47
CA VAL A 30 -1.55 5.79 -6.78
C VAL A 30 -2.60 4.68 -6.86
N THR A 31 -2.15 3.45 -7.05
CA THR A 31 -3.03 2.29 -6.94
C THR A 31 -2.44 1.29 -5.95
N ALA A 32 -3.31 0.57 -5.27
CA ALA A 32 -2.94 -0.55 -4.42
C ALA A 32 -3.76 -1.75 -4.89
N ILE A 33 -3.08 -2.84 -5.28
CA ILE A 33 -3.71 -4.00 -5.90
C ILE A 33 -3.22 -5.25 -5.21
N VAL A 34 -4.15 -6.15 -4.86
CA VAL A 34 -3.81 -7.45 -4.27
C VAL A 34 -3.02 -8.27 -5.28
N VAL A 35 -1.92 -8.86 -4.80
CA VAL A 35 -1.07 -9.76 -5.58
C VAL A 35 -1.41 -11.19 -5.16
N PRO A 36 -2.21 -11.93 -5.96
CA PRO A 36 -2.73 -13.24 -5.51
C PRO A 36 -1.65 -14.27 -5.23
N TRP A 37 -0.57 -14.29 -6.04
CA TRP A 37 0.51 -15.27 -5.88
C TRP A 37 1.41 -15.01 -4.67
N GLU A 38 1.27 -13.84 -4.04
CA GLU A 38 1.97 -13.50 -2.80
C GLU A 38 1.04 -13.48 -1.60
N SER A 39 -0.18 -13.98 -1.79
CA SER A 39 -1.23 -13.94 -0.77
C SER A 39 -1.64 -15.37 -0.40
N ASP A 40 -2.05 -15.55 0.85
CA ASP A 40 -2.58 -16.84 1.33
C ASP A 40 -3.82 -16.62 2.20
N ALA A 41 -4.26 -17.65 2.94
CA ALA A 41 -5.48 -17.59 3.72
C ALA A 41 -5.43 -16.57 4.87
N LYS A 42 -4.24 -16.21 5.35
CA LYS A 42 -4.06 -15.32 6.50
C LYS A 42 -3.39 -13.99 6.16
N THR A 43 -2.73 -13.93 5.01
CA THR A 43 -1.93 -12.77 4.63
C THR A 43 -2.30 -12.34 3.22
N LEU A 44 -2.63 -11.05 3.06
CA LEU A 44 -2.83 -10.43 1.75
C LEU A 44 -1.67 -9.48 1.48
N SER A 45 -1.10 -9.58 0.29
CA SER A 45 -0.04 -8.69 -0.16
C SER A 45 -0.59 -7.75 -1.22
N LEU A 46 -0.34 -6.46 -1.04
CA LEU A 46 -0.77 -5.42 -1.98
C LEU A 46 0.46 -4.77 -2.61
N ALA A 47 0.45 -4.65 -3.93
CA ALA A 47 1.45 -3.85 -4.63
C ALA A 47 0.95 -2.41 -4.73
N VAL A 48 1.78 -1.46 -4.31
CA VAL A 48 1.48 -0.03 -4.40
C VAL A 48 2.25 0.52 -5.58
N THR A 49 1.53 1.10 -6.56
CA THR A 49 2.14 1.62 -7.77
C THR A 49 1.71 3.07 -7.99
N ALA A 50 2.66 3.86 -8.50
CA ALA A 50 2.34 5.19 -9.02
C ALA A 50 1.83 5.05 -10.46
N VAL A 51 0.80 5.80 -10.77
CA VAL A 51 0.21 5.79 -12.12
C VAL A 51 0.40 7.17 -12.72
N LYS A 52 1.03 7.20 -13.89
CA LYS A 52 1.22 8.43 -14.65
C LYS A 52 0.62 8.23 -16.03
N SER A 53 -0.26 9.12 -16.43
CA SER A 53 -0.83 9.13 -17.77
C SER A 53 -0.19 10.27 -18.56
N ASP A 54 0.38 9.93 -19.72
CA ASP A 54 1.01 10.90 -20.61
C ASP A 54 0.46 10.67 -22.01
N GLY A 55 -0.68 11.31 -22.31
CA GLY A 55 -1.35 11.16 -23.59
C GLY A 55 -1.78 9.72 -23.88
N TRP A 56 -0.98 9.03 -24.70
CA TRP A 56 -1.30 7.68 -25.14
C TRP A 56 -0.81 6.59 -24.19
N ALA A 57 0.13 6.92 -23.31
CA ALA A 57 0.79 5.93 -22.47
C ALA A 57 0.37 6.07 -21.01
N ILE A 58 0.15 4.91 -20.36
CA ILE A 58 -0.04 4.85 -18.92
C ILE A 58 1.18 4.14 -18.35
N GLU A 59 1.92 4.82 -17.49
CA GLU A 59 3.08 4.27 -16.83
C GLU A 59 2.72 3.85 -15.41
N HIS A 60 3.06 2.60 -15.05
CA HIS A 60 2.90 2.08 -13.70
C HIS A 60 4.29 1.84 -13.12
N THR A 61 4.58 2.45 -11.98
CA THR A 61 5.86 2.29 -11.31
C THR A 61 5.63 1.75 -9.91
N ASN A 62 6.24 0.60 -9.59
CA ASN A 62 6.10 -0.01 -8.27
C ASN A 62 6.80 0.86 -7.22
N LEU A 63 6.10 1.20 -6.16
CA LEU A 63 6.61 2.03 -5.07
C LEU A 63 6.90 1.22 -3.81
N GLY A 64 6.20 0.12 -3.61
CA GLY A 64 6.36 -0.67 -2.41
C GLY A 64 5.26 -1.71 -2.25
N THR A 65 5.26 -2.35 -1.10
CA THR A 65 4.33 -3.44 -0.79
C THR A 65 3.69 -3.20 0.56
N ILE A 66 2.39 -3.48 0.65
CA ILE A 66 1.66 -3.50 1.91
C ILE A 66 1.25 -4.94 2.18
N ARG A 67 1.66 -5.48 3.32
CA ARG A 67 1.30 -6.83 3.72
C ARG A 67 0.32 -6.75 4.89
N LEU A 68 -0.80 -7.45 4.75
CA LEU A 68 -1.88 -7.47 5.73
C LEU A 68 -2.00 -8.87 6.30
N THR A 69 -1.71 -9.02 7.59
CA THR A 69 -1.76 -10.32 8.26
C THR A 69 -2.87 -10.33 9.30
N ASP A 70 -3.68 -11.38 9.31
CA ASP A 70 -4.74 -11.53 10.28
C ASP A 70 -4.15 -11.65 11.70
N ALA A 71 -4.51 -10.71 12.56
CA ALA A 71 -4.06 -10.66 13.95
C ALA A 71 -5.12 -11.20 14.93
N GLY A 72 -6.25 -11.70 14.41
CA GLY A 72 -7.36 -12.16 15.24
C GLY A 72 -8.24 -11.03 15.74
N GLN A 73 -9.44 -11.36 16.21
CA GLN A 73 -10.38 -10.41 16.80
C GLN A 73 -10.72 -9.23 15.88
N GLU A 74 -10.83 -9.52 14.60
CA GLU A 74 -11.11 -8.51 13.57
C GLU A 74 -10.07 -7.39 13.54
N ARG A 75 -8.81 -7.77 13.69
CA ARG A 75 -7.67 -6.85 13.57
C ARG A 75 -6.70 -7.38 12.55
N THR A 76 -6.03 -6.47 11.89
CA THR A 76 -5.03 -6.78 10.87
C THR A 76 -3.73 -6.09 11.19
N GLU A 77 -2.65 -6.84 11.19
CA GLU A 77 -1.32 -6.26 11.27
C GLU A 77 -0.91 -5.79 9.88
N VAL A 78 -0.57 -4.53 9.76
CA VAL A 78 -0.18 -3.90 8.50
C VAL A 78 1.32 -3.67 8.51
N ALA A 79 2.02 -4.18 7.50
CA ALA A 79 3.45 -3.96 7.32
C ALA A 79 3.68 -3.35 5.93
N ILE A 80 4.29 -2.18 5.90
CA ILE A 80 4.53 -1.44 4.66
C ILE A 80 6.02 -1.33 4.42
N ALA A 81 6.46 -1.81 3.27
CA ALA A 81 7.86 -1.77 2.86
C ALA A 81 8.00 -0.96 1.58
N ALA A 82 8.89 0.03 1.59
CA ALA A 82 9.22 0.80 0.40
C ALA A 82 10.15 -0.02 -0.51
N GLU A 83 9.90 0.04 -1.81
CA GLU A 83 10.76 -0.54 -2.83
C GLU A 83 11.13 0.58 -3.79
N PRO A 84 12.25 1.29 -3.52
CA PRO A 84 12.63 2.42 -4.36
C PRO A 84 12.79 1.98 -5.82
N PRO A 85 12.06 2.61 -6.75
CA PRO A 85 12.14 2.22 -8.16
C PRO A 85 13.43 2.69 -8.80
N ASP A 86 13.90 1.93 -9.77
CA ASP A 86 14.99 2.36 -10.65
C ASP A 86 14.39 3.26 -11.73
N HIS A 87 14.29 4.55 -11.43
CA HIS A 87 13.55 5.50 -12.26
C HIS A 87 14.22 6.88 -12.16
N PRO A 88 14.21 7.66 -13.25
CA PRO A 88 14.79 9.02 -13.23
C PRO A 88 14.18 9.93 -12.16
N GLU A 89 12.90 9.72 -11.82
CA GLU A 89 12.19 10.51 -10.81
C GLU A 89 12.09 9.80 -9.47
N GLN A 90 13.08 8.98 -9.12
CA GLN A 90 13.06 8.14 -7.92
C GLN A 90 12.78 8.93 -6.65
N GLN A 91 13.40 10.10 -6.47
CA GLN A 91 13.19 10.91 -5.27
C GLN A 91 11.76 11.44 -5.17
N LYS A 92 11.20 11.84 -6.30
CA LYS A 92 9.83 12.33 -6.37
C LYS A 92 8.85 11.21 -6.06
N LEU A 93 9.09 10.02 -6.61
CA LEU A 93 8.25 8.85 -6.38
C LEU A 93 8.35 8.37 -4.92
N ALA A 94 9.53 8.43 -4.33
CA ALA A 94 9.71 8.10 -2.92
C ALA A 94 8.91 9.04 -2.02
N ALA A 95 8.86 10.33 -2.37
CA ALA A 95 8.07 11.29 -1.61
C ALA A 95 6.57 11.03 -1.74
N VAL A 96 6.11 10.63 -2.93
CA VAL A 96 4.71 10.24 -3.16
C VAL A 96 4.35 9.05 -2.29
N PHE A 97 5.22 8.04 -2.26
CA PHE A 97 4.99 6.85 -1.45
C PHE A 97 4.97 7.17 0.04
N ASP A 98 5.92 7.96 0.51
CA ASP A 98 6.00 8.36 1.92
C ASP A 98 4.73 9.09 2.37
N ARG A 99 4.24 10.00 1.54
CA ARG A 99 2.99 10.71 1.83
C ARG A 99 1.81 9.74 1.90
N PHE A 100 1.72 8.83 0.94
CA PHE A 100 0.66 7.83 0.89
C PHE A 100 0.68 6.96 2.15
N VAL A 101 1.86 6.47 2.54
CA VAL A 101 2.04 5.63 3.72
C VAL A 101 1.61 6.36 4.99
N ARG A 102 2.00 7.62 5.14
CA ARG A 102 1.62 8.40 6.31
C ARG A 102 0.11 8.60 6.40
N GLN A 103 -0.54 8.83 5.26
CA GLN A 103 -1.98 8.99 5.21
C GLN A 103 -2.69 7.67 5.52
N VAL A 104 -2.20 6.55 5.00
CA VAL A 104 -2.76 5.23 5.30
C VAL A 104 -2.60 4.93 6.78
N GLN A 105 -1.44 5.17 7.35
CA GLN A 105 -1.19 4.94 8.76
C GLN A 105 -2.13 5.79 9.64
N SER A 106 -2.24 7.07 9.33
CA SER A 106 -3.11 7.98 10.08
C SER A 106 -4.57 7.57 10.00
N ARG A 107 -5.02 7.11 8.83
CA ARG A 107 -6.42 6.79 8.57
C ARG A 107 -6.83 5.43 9.13
N PHE A 108 -5.94 4.45 9.06
CA PHE A 108 -6.30 3.05 9.37
C PHE A 108 -5.72 2.54 10.69
N HIS A 109 -4.77 3.24 11.28
CA HIS A 109 -4.17 2.81 12.53
C HIS A 109 -5.22 2.77 13.65
N THR A 110 -5.32 1.62 14.31
CA THR A 110 -6.22 1.47 15.46
C THR A 110 -5.61 2.14 16.68
N GLN A 111 -6.35 3.08 17.23
CA GLN A 111 -5.96 3.72 18.50
C GLN A 111 -6.53 2.91 19.65
N LEU A 112 -5.67 2.46 20.52
CA LEU A 112 -6.05 1.72 21.72
C LEU A 112 -6.12 2.65 22.92
#